data_90666c1dde17e6d2645fca670916e657
#
_entry.id   90666c1dde17e6d2645fca670916e657
#
_cell.length_a   1.000
_cell.length_b   1.000
_cell.length_c   1.000
_cell.angle_alpha   90.00
_cell.angle_beta   90.00
_cell.angle_gamma   90.00
#
_symmetry.space_group_name_H-M   'P 1'
#
loop_
_entity.id
_entity.type
_entity.pdbx_description
1 polymer ?
#
loop_
_entity_poly.entity_id
_entity_poly.type
_entity_poly.pdbx_seq_one_letter_code
_entity_poly.pdbx_strand_id
1 'polypeptide(L)' 'GIAERRKADILQYLTDTPKAASKEIAEAVGLQVSRTKMYLAELIEQEAVVAEGAGRARKYRLKT' A
#
# COMPACT_ATOMS: atom_id res chain seq x y z
N GLY A 1 -3.58 -16.86 3.57
CA GLY A 1 -4.24 -16.33 4.76
C GLY A 1 -4.76 -14.92 4.55
N ILE A 2 -5.34 -14.35 5.58
CA ILE A 2 -5.95 -13.02 5.49
C ILE A 2 -4.91 -11.97 5.13
N ALA A 3 -3.71 -12.03 5.72
CA ALA A 3 -2.66 -11.05 5.45
C ALA A 3 -2.25 -11.07 3.98
N GLU A 4 -2.07 -12.24 3.43
CA GLU A 4 -1.69 -12.37 2.01
C GLU A 4 -2.77 -11.84 1.09
N ARG A 5 -4.03 -12.09 1.43
CA ARG A 5 -5.14 -11.58 0.64
C ARG A 5 -5.20 -10.06 0.68
N ARG A 6 -5.01 -9.47 1.87
CA ARG A 6 -5.03 -8.00 1.99
C ARG A 6 -3.87 -7.36 1.26
N LYS A 7 -2.69 -8.00 1.33
CA LYS A 7 -1.53 -7.53 0.56
C LYS A 7 -1.79 -7.60 -0.93
N ALA A 8 -2.43 -8.69 -1.38
CA ALA A 8 -2.79 -8.83 -2.80
C ALA A 8 -3.78 -7.73 -3.23
N ASP A 9 -4.74 -7.40 -2.38
CA ASP A 9 -5.70 -6.34 -2.66
C ASP A 9 -4.98 -4.99 -2.79
N ILE A 10 -4.01 -4.73 -1.94
CA ILE A 10 -3.22 -3.49 -2.00
C ILE A 10 -2.44 -3.43 -3.31
N LEU A 11 -1.78 -4.54 -3.68
CA LEU A 11 -1.01 -4.59 -4.91
C LEU A 11 -1.92 -4.40 -6.13
N GLN A 12 -3.10 -4.99 -6.11
CA GLN A 12 -4.05 -4.82 -7.21
C GLN A 12 -4.49 -3.36 -7.34
N TYR A 13 -4.77 -2.71 -6.20
CA TYR A 13 -5.14 -1.30 -6.23
C TYR A 13 -4.03 -0.44 -6.84
N LEU A 14 -2.78 -0.70 -6.45
CA LEU A 14 -1.64 0.06 -6.96
C LEU A 14 -1.31 -0.27 -8.41
N THR A 15 -1.77 -1.41 -8.91
CA THR A 15 -1.65 -1.73 -10.34
C THR A 15 -2.50 -0.77 -11.15
N ASP A 16 -3.69 -0.45 -10.65
CA ASP A 16 -4.65 0.42 -11.35
C ASP A 16 -4.44 1.89 -11.02
N THR A 17 -3.79 2.20 -9.89
CA THR A 17 -3.58 3.56 -9.41
C THR A 17 -2.07 3.76 -9.22
N PRO A 18 -1.39 4.49 -10.12
CA PRO A 18 0.08 4.58 -10.13
C PRO A 18 0.69 5.01 -8.80
N LYS A 19 0.07 5.97 -8.10
CA LYS A 19 0.54 6.42 -6.80
C LYS A 19 -0.65 6.72 -5.91
N ALA A 20 -0.55 6.35 -4.64
CA ALA A 20 -1.63 6.61 -3.69
C ALA A 20 -1.08 6.77 -2.29
N ALA A 21 -1.74 7.62 -1.51
CA ALA A 21 -1.45 7.77 -0.09
C ALA A 21 -2.03 6.59 0.68
N SER A 22 -1.50 6.32 1.88
CA SER A 22 -1.99 5.21 2.70
C SER A 22 -3.48 5.31 2.99
N LYS A 23 -4.01 6.53 3.19
CA LYS A 23 -5.43 6.72 3.45
C LYS A 23 -6.27 6.29 2.26
N GLU A 24 -5.84 6.63 1.04
CA GLU A 24 -6.55 6.23 -0.17
C GLU A 24 -6.56 4.72 -0.33
N ILE A 25 -5.41 4.10 -0.09
CA ILE A 25 -5.27 2.65 -0.18
C ILE A 25 -6.18 1.98 0.85
N ALA A 26 -6.16 2.48 2.09
CA ALA A 26 -6.96 1.93 3.17
C ALA A 26 -8.45 1.94 2.82
N GLU A 27 -8.93 3.05 2.29
CA GLU A 27 -10.34 3.17 1.89
C GLU A 27 -10.68 2.21 0.77
N ALA A 28 -9.77 2.07 -0.19
CA ALA A 28 -10.01 1.20 -1.35
C ALA A 28 -10.08 -0.27 -0.94
N VAL A 29 -9.26 -0.70 0.01
CA VAL A 29 -9.21 -2.11 0.40
C VAL A 29 -10.03 -2.41 1.65
N GLY A 30 -10.68 -1.40 2.24
CA GLY A 30 -11.56 -1.61 3.39
C GLY A 30 -10.83 -1.89 4.70
N LEU A 31 -9.69 -1.26 4.91
CA LEU A 31 -8.88 -1.44 6.12
C LEU A 31 -8.69 -0.10 6.84
N GLN A 32 -8.32 -0.18 8.12
CA GLN A 32 -7.90 1.00 8.85
C GLN A 32 -6.52 1.42 8.35
N VAL A 33 -6.23 2.72 8.45
CA VAL A 33 -4.97 3.26 7.96
C VAL A 33 -3.76 2.60 8.62
N SER A 34 -3.82 2.40 9.94
CA SER A 34 -2.71 1.79 10.67
C SER A 34 -2.40 0.38 10.16
N ARG A 35 -3.43 -0.41 9.91
CA ARG A 35 -3.26 -1.77 9.41
C ARG A 35 -2.70 -1.74 7.99
N THR A 36 -3.19 -0.82 7.17
CA THR A 36 -2.70 -0.65 5.81
C THR A 36 -1.22 -0.28 5.80
N LYS A 37 -0.82 0.64 6.67
CA LYS A 37 0.60 1.02 6.78
C LYS A 37 1.47 -0.16 7.18
N MET A 38 0.97 -1.03 8.06
CA MET A 38 1.70 -2.22 8.46
C MET A 38 1.94 -3.15 7.26
N TYR A 39 0.90 -3.39 6.46
CA TYR A 39 1.05 -4.23 5.28
C TYR A 39 1.95 -3.56 4.23
N LEU A 40 1.84 -2.23 4.07
CA LEU A 40 2.70 -1.51 3.14
C LEU A 40 4.16 -1.63 3.55
N ALA A 41 4.46 -1.54 4.86
CA ALA A 41 5.83 -1.72 5.34
C ALA A 41 6.36 -3.10 4.99
N GLU A 42 5.55 -4.13 5.13
CA GLU A 42 5.95 -5.49 4.76
C GLU A 42 6.19 -5.61 3.25
N LEU A 43 5.32 -5.00 2.46
CA LEU A 43 5.48 -5.03 1.00
C LEU A 43 6.71 -4.26 0.54
N ILE A 44 7.06 -3.19 1.24
CA ILE A 44 8.30 -2.46 0.96
C ILE A 44 9.50 -3.34 1.27
N GLU A 45 9.48 -4.02 2.41
CA GLU A 45 10.56 -4.92 2.78
C GLU A 45 10.71 -6.06 1.78
N GLN A 46 9.60 -6.53 1.22
CA GLN A 46 9.60 -7.56 0.19
C GLN A 46 9.93 -7.02 -1.19
N GLU A 47 10.19 -5.73 -1.30
CA GLU A 47 10.53 -5.04 -2.54
C GLU A 47 9.42 -5.08 -3.59
N ALA A 48 8.18 -5.17 -3.15
CA ALA A 48 7.02 -5.13 -4.03
C ALA A 48 6.47 -3.72 -4.18
N VAL A 49 6.70 -2.87 -3.19
CA VAL A 49 6.17 -1.50 -3.13
C VAL A 49 7.29 -0.54 -2.77
N VAL A 50 7.21 0.68 -3.28
CA VAL A 50 8.14 1.76 -2.97
C VAL A 50 7.36 2.93 -2.39
N ALA A 51 7.91 3.56 -1.35
CA ALA A 51 7.36 4.78 -0.79
C ALA A 51 8.15 5.97 -1.32
N GLU A 52 7.45 7.00 -1.74
CA GLU A 52 8.05 8.25 -2.23
C GLU A 52 7.53 9.42 -1.42
N GLY A 53 8.40 10.40 -1.17
CA GLY A 53 8.04 11.57 -0.40
C GLY A 53 8.04 11.31 1.09
N ALA A 54 7.62 12.29 1.86
CA ALA A 54 7.62 12.19 3.31
C ALA A 54 6.40 12.92 3.88
N GLY A 55 6.00 12.54 5.10
CA GLY A 55 4.88 13.15 5.78
C GLY A 55 3.60 13.05 4.97
N ARG A 56 2.90 14.17 4.83
CA ARG A 56 1.62 14.20 4.13
C ARG A 56 1.76 13.96 2.63
N ALA A 57 2.96 14.19 2.09
CA ALA A 57 3.20 14.00 0.66
C ALA A 57 3.61 12.57 0.32
N ARG A 58 3.72 11.70 1.31
CA ARG A 58 4.15 10.32 1.06
C ARG A 58 3.13 9.57 0.22
N LYS A 59 3.60 8.96 -0.85
CA LYS A 59 2.80 8.13 -1.74
C LYS A 59 3.46 6.77 -1.91
N TYR A 60 2.66 5.79 -2.23
CA TYR A 60 3.14 4.42 -2.44
C TYR A 60 2.87 4.02 -3.88
N ARG A 61 3.77 3.23 -4.44
CA ARG A 61 3.61 2.71 -5.79
C ARG A 61 4.27 1.34 -5.89
N LEU A 62 3.89 0.60 -6.92
CA LEU A 62 4.54 -0.68 -7.18
C LEU A 62 6.00 -0.44 -7.55
N LYS A 63 6.86 -1.35 -7.13
CA LYS A 63 8.24 -1.34 -7.56
C LYS A 63 8.32 -1.97 -8.95
N THR A 64 8.85 -1.23 -9.91
CA THR A 64 8.96 -1.71 -11.29
C THR A 64 10.42 -1.85 -11.70
#